data_a1e0231150badeff318ca1ab0dca1a2e
#
_entry.id   a1e0231150badeff318ca1ab0dca1a2e
#
_cell.length_a   1.000
_cell.length_b   1.000
_cell.length_c   1.000
_cell.angle_alpha   90.00
_cell.angle_beta   90.00
_cell.angle_gamma   90.00
#
_symmetry.space_group_name_H-M   'P 1'
#
loop_
_entity.id
_entity.type
_entity.pdbx_description
1 polymer ?
#
loop_
_entity_poly.entity_id
_entity_poly.type
_entity_poly.pdbx_seq_one_letter_code
_entity_poly.pdbx_strand_id
1 'polypeptide(L)'
;MFIRFIIIFLIFVSNVTAEEISGTPKIIDGDTVHINNYKFRLEGIDAPEMKQQCKKESLKISSTIGFSFYKDYSCGQVSKSKLEAKINGSKIKCIFTSKDRYKRYIATCFKGETNLNQWMVRNGYAIAYRRYSKKDVSDE
;
A
#
# COMPACT_ATOMS: atom_id res chain seq x y z
N MET A 1 16.29 -32.56 -53.23
CA MET A 1 16.91 -32.63 -51.90
C MET A 1 16.57 -31.35 -51.15
N PHE A 2 15.48 -31.35 -50.37
CA PHE A 2 15.00 -30.15 -49.69
C PHE A 2 15.55 -30.15 -48.26
N ILE A 3 16.48 -29.23 -47.97
CA ILE A 3 16.99 -28.99 -46.64
C ILE A 3 15.97 -28.15 -45.89
N ARG A 4 15.24 -28.77 -44.96
CA ARG A 4 14.34 -28.09 -44.03
C ARG A 4 15.19 -27.42 -42.95
N PHE A 5 15.33 -26.10 -43.04
CA PHE A 5 15.81 -25.28 -41.91
C PHE A 5 14.76 -25.23 -40.81
N ILE A 6 14.96 -25.98 -39.73
CA ILE A 6 14.18 -25.85 -38.51
C ILE A 6 14.79 -24.67 -37.77
N ILE A 7 14.13 -23.50 -37.81
CA ILE A 7 14.43 -22.36 -36.99
C ILE A 7 13.88 -22.67 -35.59
N ILE A 8 14.73 -23.08 -34.67
CA ILE A 8 14.38 -23.21 -33.24
C ILE A 8 14.35 -21.80 -32.69
N PHE A 9 13.12 -21.24 -32.57
CA PHE A 9 12.88 -19.98 -31.88
C PHE A 9 12.97 -20.24 -30.38
N LEU A 10 14.14 -20.01 -29.78
CA LEU A 10 14.35 -20.04 -28.34
C LEU A 10 13.60 -18.87 -27.72
N ILE A 11 12.37 -19.13 -27.23
CA ILE A 11 11.60 -18.18 -26.44
C ILE A 11 12.31 -18.06 -25.08
N PHE A 12 13.07 -17.00 -24.90
CA PHE A 12 13.56 -16.58 -23.60
C PHE A 12 12.37 -16.11 -22.77
N VAL A 13 11.78 -16.98 -21.99
CA VAL A 13 10.81 -16.62 -20.96
C VAL A 13 11.58 -16.00 -19.81
N SER A 14 11.61 -14.67 -19.76
CA SER A 14 12.15 -13.94 -18.62
C SER A 14 11.20 -14.20 -17.43
N ASN A 15 11.59 -15.09 -16.52
CA ASN A 15 10.88 -15.28 -15.26
C ASN A 15 11.11 -14.04 -14.41
N VAL A 16 10.10 -13.17 -14.32
CA VAL A 16 10.06 -12.11 -13.30
C VAL A 16 9.81 -12.79 -11.97
N THR A 17 10.86 -13.00 -11.20
CA THR A 17 10.75 -13.54 -9.84
C THR A 17 10.36 -12.40 -8.91
N ALA A 18 9.24 -12.58 -8.20
CA ALA A 18 8.90 -11.72 -7.07
C ALA A 18 9.86 -12.04 -5.92
N GLU A 19 10.48 -11.00 -5.37
CA GLU A 19 11.32 -11.11 -4.18
C GLU A 19 10.47 -10.88 -2.94
N GLU A 20 10.84 -11.53 -1.81
CA GLU A 20 10.16 -11.32 -0.53
C GLU A 20 11.16 -11.04 0.59
N ILE A 21 10.77 -10.15 1.49
CA ILE A 21 11.52 -9.85 2.72
C ILE A 21 10.55 -9.85 3.89
N SER A 22 10.98 -10.50 4.97
CA SER A 22 10.24 -10.56 6.23
C SER A 22 11.06 -9.94 7.36
N GLY A 23 10.37 -9.23 8.25
CA GLY A 23 11.00 -8.62 9.43
C GLY A 23 10.03 -7.73 10.20
N THR A 24 10.49 -7.24 11.35
CA THR A 24 9.72 -6.25 12.15
C THR A 24 9.91 -4.88 11.50
N PRO A 25 8.83 -4.23 11.04
CA PRO A 25 8.96 -2.97 10.33
C PRO A 25 9.07 -1.77 11.27
N LYS A 26 9.77 -0.75 10.81
CA LYS A 26 9.62 0.62 11.27
C LYS A 26 8.60 1.32 10.37
N ILE A 27 7.50 1.80 10.93
CA ILE A 27 6.48 2.51 10.17
C ILE A 27 6.89 3.96 10.01
N ILE A 28 6.93 4.45 8.79
CA ILE A 28 7.29 5.84 8.46
C ILE A 28 6.02 6.69 8.40
N ASP A 29 5.04 6.23 7.61
CA ASP A 29 3.72 6.80 7.46
C ASP A 29 2.70 5.70 7.11
N GLY A 30 1.50 6.07 6.68
CA GLY A 30 0.42 5.11 6.41
C GLY A 30 0.62 4.22 5.19
N ASP A 31 1.60 4.50 4.33
CA ASP A 31 1.89 3.71 3.13
C ASP A 31 3.38 3.41 2.90
N THR A 32 4.23 3.75 3.88
CA THR A 32 5.68 3.54 3.77
C THR A 32 6.22 2.85 5.03
N VAL A 33 6.88 1.72 4.84
CA VAL A 33 7.48 0.94 5.93
C VAL A 33 8.94 0.60 5.60
N HIS A 34 9.77 0.47 6.62
CA HIS A 34 11.15 0.03 6.49
C HIS A 34 11.34 -1.30 7.22
N ILE A 35 11.94 -2.29 6.55
CA ILE A 35 12.40 -3.53 7.17
C ILE A 35 13.90 -3.63 6.94
N ASN A 36 14.69 -3.60 8.01
CA ASN A 36 16.16 -3.50 7.93
C ASN A 36 16.58 -2.30 7.06
N ASN A 37 17.32 -2.52 5.99
CA ASN A 37 17.79 -1.50 5.04
C ASN A 37 16.85 -1.28 3.85
N TYR A 38 15.73 -2.00 3.80
CA TYR A 38 14.76 -1.92 2.70
C TYR A 38 13.65 -0.93 3.02
N LYS A 39 13.41 -0.04 2.07
CA LYS A 39 12.30 0.92 2.12
C LYS A 39 11.20 0.44 1.20
N PHE A 40 10.00 0.20 1.74
CA PHE A 40 8.84 -0.27 1.01
C PHE A 40 7.77 0.80 0.96
N ARG A 41 7.21 1.03 -0.24
CA ARG A 41 5.96 1.74 -0.44
C ARG A 41 4.87 0.71 -0.70
N LEU A 42 3.79 0.77 0.06
CA LEU A 42 2.65 -0.11 -0.10
C LEU A 42 1.98 0.15 -1.46
N GLU A 43 1.94 -0.89 -2.31
CA GLU A 43 1.41 -0.80 -3.67
C GLU A 43 -0.10 -0.56 -3.68
N GLY A 44 -0.55 0.27 -4.63
CA GLY A 44 -1.97 0.48 -4.91
C GLY A 44 -2.73 1.34 -3.93
N ILE A 45 -2.04 1.92 -2.94
CA ILE A 45 -2.65 2.81 -1.95
C ILE A 45 -1.92 4.14 -1.85
N ASP A 46 -2.63 5.14 -1.33
CA ASP A 46 -2.08 6.44 -0.98
C ASP A 46 -2.65 6.87 0.36
N ALA A 47 -1.78 6.99 1.35
CA ALA A 47 -2.15 7.42 2.69
C ALA A 47 -1.90 8.93 2.86
N PRO A 48 -2.62 9.60 3.78
CA PRO A 48 -2.34 10.99 4.10
C PRO A 48 -0.90 11.17 4.58
N GLU A 49 -0.25 12.23 4.10
CA GLU A 49 1.08 12.62 4.56
C GLU A 49 1.11 12.93 6.06
N MET A 50 2.24 12.70 6.73
CA MET A 50 2.36 12.82 8.20
C MET A 50 1.86 14.14 8.77
N LYS A 51 2.06 15.25 8.04
CA LYS A 51 1.64 16.60 8.47
C LYS A 51 0.25 16.99 7.95
N GLN A 52 -0.40 16.13 7.19
CA GLN A 52 -1.70 16.42 6.58
C GLN A 52 -2.79 16.51 7.64
N GLN A 53 -3.60 17.58 7.55
CA GLN A 53 -4.82 17.78 8.32
C GLN A 53 -6.02 17.46 7.44
N CYS A 54 -7.00 16.76 7.99
CA CYS A 54 -8.25 16.42 7.35
C CYS A 54 -9.42 16.94 8.18
N LYS A 55 -10.56 17.11 7.53
CA LYS A 55 -11.79 17.56 8.21
C LYS A 55 -12.69 16.37 8.49
N LYS A 56 -13.17 16.27 9.72
CA LYS A 56 -14.19 15.30 10.11
C LYS A 56 -15.43 16.03 10.58
N GLU A 57 -16.60 15.61 10.12
CA GLU A 57 -17.88 16.11 10.62
C GLU A 57 -18.01 15.74 12.11
N SER A 58 -18.14 16.77 12.96
CA SER A 58 -18.19 16.59 14.41
C SER A 58 -19.59 16.64 14.97
N LEU A 59 -20.51 17.38 14.34
CA LEU A 59 -21.90 17.50 14.77
C LEU A 59 -22.80 17.78 13.56
N LYS A 60 -23.88 17.00 13.43
CA LYS A 60 -25.04 17.33 12.58
C LYS A 60 -26.13 17.90 13.45
N ILE A 61 -26.42 19.20 13.32
CA ILE A 61 -27.59 19.78 13.94
C ILE A 61 -28.72 19.73 12.91
N SER A 62 -29.66 18.81 13.17
CA SER A 62 -30.98 18.67 12.55
C SER A 62 -31.03 18.81 11.01
N SER A 63 -31.70 17.87 10.38
CA SER A 63 -32.01 17.81 8.96
C SER A 63 -32.76 19.02 8.39
N THR A 64 -33.25 19.93 9.24
CA THR A 64 -34.08 21.07 8.85
C THR A 64 -33.29 22.36 8.63
N ILE A 65 -32.12 22.54 9.21
CA ILE A 65 -31.33 23.78 9.16
C ILE A 65 -30.02 23.63 8.42
N GLY A 66 -29.55 22.38 8.15
CA GLY A 66 -28.45 22.11 7.23
C GLY A 66 -27.05 22.56 7.68
N PHE A 67 -26.81 22.82 8.97
CA PHE A 67 -25.50 23.21 9.47
C PHE A 67 -24.69 21.96 9.93
N SER A 68 -23.49 21.80 9.35
CA SER A 68 -22.50 20.80 9.77
C SER A 68 -21.28 21.50 10.33
N PHE A 69 -20.86 21.09 11.51
CA PHE A 69 -19.59 21.53 12.10
C PHE A 69 -18.48 20.53 11.76
N TYR A 70 -17.34 21.02 11.32
CA TYR A 70 -16.18 20.20 11.00
C TYR A 70 -15.06 20.47 12.00
N LYS A 71 -14.37 19.41 12.40
CA LYS A 71 -13.17 19.49 13.23
C LYS A 71 -11.98 19.00 12.44
N ASP A 72 -10.89 19.76 12.46
CA ASP A 72 -9.63 19.33 11.89
C ASP A 72 -8.98 18.24 12.74
N TYR A 73 -8.36 17.26 12.10
CA TYR A 73 -7.59 16.21 12.76
C TYR A 73 -6.38 15.81 11.93
N SER A 74 -5.32 15.32 12.60
CA SER A 74 -4.07 14.91 11.96
C SER A 74 -4.22 13.54 11.30
N CYS A 75 -4.85 13.49 10.12
CA CYS A 75 -5.15 12.24 9.42
C CYS A 75 -3.91 11.44 9.04
N GLY A 76 -2.78 12.08 8.73
CA GLY A 76 -1.52 11.38 8.47
C GLY A 76 -1.02 10.63 9.70
N GLN A 77 -1.05 11.25 10.89
CA GLN A 77 -0.69 10.59 12.14
C GLN A 77 -1.65 9.46 12.49
N VAL A 78 -2.95 9.65 12.26
CA VAL A 78 -3.97 8.61 12.47
C VAL A 78 -3.69 7.41 11.56
N SER A 79 -3.47 7.63 10.28
CA SER A 79 -3.16 6.56 9.32
C SER A 79 -1.93 5.75 9.76
N LYS A 80 -0.83 6.43 10.08
CA LYS A 80 0.38 5.79 10.62
C LYS A 80 0.09 4.97 11.88
N SER A 81 -0.55 5.58 12.89
CA SER A 81 -0.83 4.93 14.18
C SER A 81 -1.72 3.70 14.02
N LYS A 82 -2.65 3.71 13.06
CA LYS A 82 -3.51 2.57 12.77
C LYS A 82 -2.75 1.42 12.13
N LEU A 83 -1.81 1.71 11.22
CA LEU A 83 -0.93 0.70 10.66
C LEU A 83 0.00 0.11 11.75
N GLU A 84 0.58 0.95 12.61
CA GLU A 84 1.38 0.52 13.76
C GLU A 84 0.59 -0.40 14.69
N ALA A 85 -0.62 -0.02 15.05
CA ALA A 85 -1.50 -0.83 15.91
C ALA A 85 -1.90 -2.15 15.25
N LYS A 86 -2.17 -2.16 13.94
CA LYS A 86 -2.48 -3.40 13.21
C LYS A 86 -1.30 -4.36 13.21
N ILE A 87 -0.08 -3.87 13.01
CA ILE A 87 1.15 -4.67 13.01
C ILE A 87 1.52 -5.07 14.43
N ASN A 88 1.39 -4.17 15.40
CA ASN A 88 1.62 -4.41 16.83
C ASN A 88 2.95 -5.11 17.11
N GLY A 89 4.05 -4.59 16.56
CA GLY A 89 5.40 -5.12 16.73
C GLY A 89 5.68 -6.49 16.09
N SER A 90 4.71 -7.06 15.40
CA SER A 90 4.87 -8.35 14.72
C SER A 90 5.76 -8.23 13.48
N LYS A 91 6.35 -9.35 13.09
CA LYS A 91 6.99 -9.45 11.77
C LYS A 91 5.93 -9.37 10.67
N ILE A 92 6.27 -8.69 9.59
CA ILE A 92 5.49 -8.67 8.36
C ILE A 92 6.34 -9.22 7.22
N LYS A 93 5.67 -9.65 6.14
CA LYS A 93 6.28 -10.09 4.90
C LYS A 93 5.89 -9.13 3.79
N CYS A 94 6.87 -8.59 3.04
CA CYS A 94 6.65 -7.74 1.88
C CYS A 94 7.14 -8.43 0.62
N ILE A 95 6.28 -8.53 -0.39
CA ILE A 95 6.55 -9.10 -1.71
C ILE A 95 6.65 -7.94 -2.71
N PHE A 96 7.72 -7.91 -3.49
CA PHE A 96 8.01 -6.78 -4.38
C PHE A 96 8.70 -7.23 -5.67
N THR A 97 8.57 -6.43 -6.74
CA THR A 97 9.14 -6.70 -8.06
C THR A 97 9.86 -5.50 -8.67
N SER A 98 9.61 -4.31 -8.15
CA SER A 98 10.10 -3.06 -8.76
C SER A 98 10.45 -2.01 -7.69
N LYS A 99 11.10 -0.95 -8.14
CA LYS A 99 11.37 0.26 -7.34
C LYS A 99 10.72 1.48 -7.98
N ASP A 100 10.34 2.45 -7.15
CA ASP A 100 9.94 3.77 -7.61
C ASP A 100 11.15 4.69 -7.87
N ARG A 101 10.87 5.90 -8.37
CA ARG A 101 11.91 6.93 -8.62
C ARG A 101 12.65 7.39 -7.35
N TYR A 102 12.08 7.14 -6.17
CA TYR A 102 12.68 7.46 -4.87
C TYR A 102 13.45 6.29 -4.26
N LYS A 103 13.70 5.23 -5.05
CA LYS A 103 14.41 4.01 -4.66
C LYS A 103 13.70 3.19 -3.57
N ARG A 104 12.38 3.39 -3.38
CA ARG A 104 11.54 2.53 -2.53
C ARG A 104 11.06 1.34 -3.36
N TYR A 105 11.03 0.17 -2.75
CA TYR A 105 10.43 -1.01 -3.35
C TYR A 105 8.90 -0.91 -3.30
N ILE A 106 8.26 -1.12 -4.43
CA ILE A 106 6.80 -1.18 -4.52
C ILE A 106 6.38 -2.57 -4.10
N ALA A 107 5.62 -2.68 -2.99
CA ALA A 107 5.38 -3.94 -2.33
C ALA A 107 3.94 -4.13 -1.88
N THR A 108 3.50 -5.39 -1.89
CA THR A 108 2.35 -5.85 -1.13
C THR A 108 2.84 -6.49 0.16
N CYS A 109 2.41 -5.96 1.30
CA CYS A 109 2.87 -6.41 2.62
C CYS A 109 1.78 -7.14 3.38
N PHE A 110 2.17 -8.16 4.13
CA PHE A 110 1.26 -9.04 4.85
C PHE A 110 1.67 -9.19 6.32
N LYS A 111 0.68 -9.17 7.21
CA LYS A 111 0.80 -9.70 8.57
C LYS A 111 0.04 -11.03 8.64
N GLY A 112 0.77 -12.15 8.70
CA GLY A 112 0.16 -13.45 8.47
C GLY A 112 -0.54 -13.48 7.11
N GLU A 113 -1.82 -13.78 7.07
CA GLU A 113 -2.64 -13.79 5.85
C GLU A 113 -3.29 -12.43 5.53
N THR A 114 -3.21 -11.46 6.45
CA THR A 114 -3.81 -10.13 6.25
C THR A 114 -2.97 -9.30 5.29
N ASN A 115 -3.52 -8.96 4.12
CA ASN A 115 -2.97 -7.96 3.22
C ASN A 115 -3.11 -6.57 3.84
N LEU A 116 -1.98 -5.95 4.23
CA LEU A 116 -1.98 -4.65 4.91
C LEU A 116 -2.38 -3.51 3.98
N ASN A 117 -2.04 -3.60 2.69
CA ASN A 117 -2.41 -2.59 1.70
C ASN A 117 -3.94 -2.49 1.59
N GLN A 118 -4.61 -3.62 1.38
CA GLN A 118 -6.07 -3.68 1.33
C GLN A 118 -6.71 -3.28 2.67
N TRP A 119 -6.13 -3.75 3.79
CA TRP A 119 -6.65 -3.42 5.11
C TRP A 119 -6.69 -1.92 5.37
N MET A 120 -5.66 -1.18 4.94
CA MET A 120 -5.61 0.28 5.07
C MET A 120 -6.74 0.97 4.30
N VAL A 121 -7.02 0.53 3.08
CA VAL A 121 -8.10 1.09 2.25
C VAL A 121 -9.47 0.73 2.80
N ARG A 122 -9.71 -0.55 3.13
CA ARG A 122 -11.00 -1.01 3.67
C ARG A 122 -11.40 -0.31 4.97
N ASN A 123 -10.43 0.08 5.78
CA ASN A 123 -10.68 0.79 7.04
C ASN A 123 -10.63 2.32 6.90
N GLY A 124 -10.48 2.85 5.68
CA GLY A 124 -10.49 4.29 5.42
C GLY A 124 -9.26 5.04 5.90
N TYR A 125 -8.12 4.35 6.10
CA TYR A 125 -6.85 4.96 6.51
C TYR A 125 -5.95 5.34 5.33
N ALA A 126 -6.27 4.85 4.14
CA ALA A 126 -5.67 5.21 2.87
C ALA A 126 -6.74 5.16 1.77
N ILE A 127 -6.47 5.78 0.62
CA ILE A 127 -7.29 5.66 -0.57
C ILE A 127 -6.65 4.68 -1.57
N ALA A 128 -7.47 4.03 -2.39
CA ALA A 128 -6.97 3.20 -3.49
C ALA A 128 -6.37 4.11 -4.58
N TYR A 129 -5.11 3.83 -4.95
CA TYR A 129 -4.38 4.56 -5.97
C TYR A 129 -4.23 3.74 -7.24
N ARG A 130 -5.21 3.84 -8.15
CA ARG A 130 -5.33 2.99 -9.34
C ARG A 130 -4.28 3.23 -10.44
N ARG A 131 -3.53 4.33 -10.40
CA ARG A 131 -2.62 4.72 -11.49
C ARG A 131 -1.48 3.75 -11.73
N TYR A 132 -1.05 2.99 -10.71
CA TYR A 132 0.06 2.04 -10.78
C TYR A 132 -0.30 0.62 -10.36
N SER A 133 -1.51 0.38 -9.89
CA SER A 133 -1.96 -0.95 -9.49
C SER A 133 -2.71 -1.61 -10.65
N LYS A 134 -2.20 -2.76 -11.08
CA LYS A 134 -2.92 -3.65 -12.01
C LYS A 134 -3.95 -4.53 -11.28
N LYS A 135 -3.97 -4.49 -9.95
CA LYS A 135 -4.92 -5.25 -9.11
C LYS A 135 -5.81 -4.26 -8.37
N ASP A 136 -7.09 -4.37 -8.57
CA ASP A 136 -8.09 -3.57 -7.87
C ASP A 136 -8.03 -3.85 -6.37
N VAL A 137 -7.58 -2.87 -5.61
CA VAL A 137 -7.58 -2.92 -4.13
C VAL A 137 -8.96 -2.51 -3.58
N SER A 138 -9.87 -2.05 -4.46
CA SER A 138 -11.14 -1.43 -4.10
C SER A 138 -12.39 -2.29 -4.35
N ASP A 139 -12.25 -3.48 -4.93
CA ASP A 139 -13.40 -4.31 -5.31
C ASP A 139 -13.82 -5.25 -4.18
N GLU A 140 -14.19 -4.68 -3.01
CA GLU A 140 -15.03 -5.36 -2.04
C GLU A 140 -15.89 -4.36 -1.26
#